data_fe1738a70c11a34deba11d131d598105
#
_entry.id   fe1738a70c11a34deba11d131d598105
#
_cell.length_a   1.000
_cell.length_b   1.000
_cell.length_c   1.000
_cell.angle_alpha   90.00
_cell.angle_beta   90.00
_cell.angle_gamma   90.00
#
_symmetry.space_group_name_H-M   'P 1'
#
loop_
_entity.id
_entity.type
_entity.pdbx_description
1 polymer ?
#
loop_
_entity_poly.entity_id
_entity_poly.type
_entity_poly.pdbx_seq_one_letter_code
_entity_poly.pdbx_strand_id
1 'polypeptide(L)'
;MQTAVVILNWNGKDFLRDFLPSVIAYTANEARIIVADNASTDDSVSYLKEHFPQVEIIINDKNYGFAGGYNEVLKRVDAEYYVLLNSDIEVTEGWLTPMIKMMQCDERIGAVQPKLRSYHEKDKFEYAGAAGGFIDIFAYPFCRGRLFQHIEQDHGQYDQSSEIFWATGACMMVRADLWHKLGGLDVDFFAHMEEIDFCWRLKLEGYKVMYSHESHVFHVGGGTLPKKSWKKTYLNMRNNNIMLWKNLPMALLIPVSIMRLFLDGIAALKFLIDGGWHDLWAVFRAHSSFYRTLGRTVAKRRGRKITLVPHIYLGNIVWEHFIRGKKQFNQLSEAKFRK
;
A
#
# COMPACT_ATOMS: atom_id res chain seq x y z
N MET A 1 -0.81 21.19 14.85
CA MET A 1 -0.77 21.18 13.38
C MET A 1 -1.83 20.24 12.86
N GLN A 2 -2.43 20.60 11.75
CA GLN A 2 -3.54 19.87 11.12
C GLN A 2 -3.11 18.49 10.55
N THR A 3 -1.84 18.32 10.20
CA THR A 3 -1.27 17.12 9.61
C THR A 3 -0.22 16.48 10.52
N ALA A 4 -0.22 15.15 10.61
CA ALA A 4 0.80 14.36 11.29
C ALA A 4 1.44 13.37 10.30
N VAL A 5 2.76 13.47 10.10
CA VAL A 5 3.56 12.49 9.37
C VAL A 5 4.05 11.46 10.37
N VAL A 6 3.63 10.22 10.20
CA VAL A 6 3.91 9.11 11.13
C VAL A 6 4.77 8.08 10.42
N ILE A 7 5.98 7.89 10.93
CA ILE A 7 6.97 6.93 10.44
C ILE A 7 6.95 5.72 11.35
N LEU A 8 6.49 4.56 10.84
CA LEU A 8 6.53 3.32 11.60
C LEU A 8 7.93 2.71 11.51
N ASN A 9 8.60 2.56 12.67
CA ASN A 9 9.94 2.01 12.80
C ASN A 9 9.93 0.67 13.53
N TRP A 10 10.72 -0.29 13.05
CA TRP A 10 11.09 -1.51 13.76
C TRP A 10 12.48 -1.96 13.34
N ASN A 11 13.46 -1.83 14.26
CA ASN A 11 14.86 -2.14 14.03
C ASN A 11 15.42 -1.46 12.76
N GLY A 12 15.06 -0.18 12.57
CA GLY A 12 15.36 0.58 11.36
C GLY A 12 16.27 1.79 11.60
N LYS A 13 17.17 1.75 12.60
CA LYS A 13 18.07 2.86 12.93
C LYS A 13 18.78 3.43 11.71
N ASP A 14 19.33 2.58 10.84
CA ASP A 14 20.07 3.04 9.67
C ASP A 14 19.18 3.80 8.69
N PHE A 15 17.95 3.35 8.46
CA PHE A 15 16.99 4.10 7.65
C PHE A 15 16.60 5.44 8.28
N LEU A 16 16.39 5.48 9.60
CA LEU A 16 16.12 6.73 10.30
C LEU A 16 17.30 7.71 10.20
N ARG A 17 18.54 7.22 10.34
CA ARG A 17 19.75 8.04 10.16
C ARG A 17 19.80 8.66 8.76
N ASP A 18 19.51 7.85 7.73
CA ASP A 18 19.72 8.24 6.34
C ASP A 18 18.58 9.11 5.79
N PHE A 19 17.32 8.88 6.20
CA PHE A 19 16.15 9.48 5.57
C PHE A 19 15.40 10.50 6.45
N LEU A 20 15.41 10.36 7.80
CA LEU A 20 14.72 11.30 8.69
C LEU A 20 15.19 12.76 8.54
N PRO A 21 16.48 13.06 8.24
CA PRO A 21 16.92 14.43 7.97
C PRO A 21 16.13 15.11 6.84
N SER A 22 15.86 14.43 5.73
CA SER A 22 15.05 14.98 4.63
C SER A 22 13.61 15.23 5.06
N VAL A 23 13.02 14.31 5.84
CA VAL A 23 11.66 14.48 6.36
C VAL A 23 11.58 15.70 7.26
N ILE A 24 12.55 15.91 8.16
CA ILE A 24 12.59 17.08 9.04
C ILE A 24 12.73 18.36 8.22
N ALA A 25 13.69 18.40 7.28
CA ALA A 25 13.98 19.59 6.49
C ALA A 25 12.78 20.07 5.66
N TYR A 26 12.02 19.13 5.08
CA TYR A 26 10.96 19.45 4.12
C TYR A 26 9.53 19.29 4.68
N THR A 27 9.38 19.05 5.99
CA THR A 27 8.05 18.78 6.59
C THR A 27 7.77 19.61 7.84
N ALA A 28 8.80 20.01 8.60
CA ALA A 28 8.64 20.55 9.96
C ALA A 28 7.73 21.80 10.07
N ASN A 29 7.61 22.58 9.01
CA ASN A 29 6.75 23.77 8.98
C ASN A 29 5.29 23.46 8.61
N GLU A 30 5.01 22.26 8.05
CA GLU A 30 3.70 21.88 7.51
C GLU A 30 3.00 20.82 8.37
N ALA A 31 3.76 19.97 9.06
CA ALA A 31 3.21 18.85 9.83
C ALA A 31 4.04 18.53 11.07
N ARG A 32 3.40 17.87 12.06
CA ARG A 32 4.09 17.18 13.15
C ARG A 32 4.78 15.94 12.58
N ILE A 33 6.00 15.68 13.02
CA ILE A 33 6.77 14.49 12.66
C ILE A 33 6.80 13.54 13.85
N ILE A 34 6.29 12.34 13.67
CA ILE A 34 6.17 11.31 14.72
C ILE A 34 6.89 10.06 14.23
N VAL A 35 7.84 9.56 15.02
CA VAL A 35 8.38 8.21 14.82
C VAL A 35 7.67 7.26 15.79
N ALA A 36 6.94 6.33 15.20
CA ALA A 36 6.21 5.28 15.88
C ALA A 36 7.11 4.05 16.01
N ASP A 37 7.74 3.87 17.15
CA ASP A 37 8.59 2.71 17.39
C ASP A 37 7.75 1.48 17.75
N ASN A 38 7.84 0.44 16.94
CA ASN A 38 7.04 -0.78 17.08
C ASN A 38 7.76 -1.84 17.93
N ALA A 39 8.27 -1.41 19.10
CA ALA A 39 9.07 -2.19 20.04
C ALA A 39 10.37 -2.70 19.40
N SER A 40 11.19 -1.78 18.90
CA SER A 40 12.52 -2.10 18.41
C SER A 40 13.43 -2.67 19.49
N THR A 41 14.30 -3.57 19.10
CA THR A 41 15.30 -4.21 19.99
C THR A 41 16.72 -3.71 19.70
N ASP A 42 16.87 -2.88 18.65
CA ASP A 42 18.10 -2.15 18.35
C ASP A 42 18.14 -0.81 19.12
N ASP A 43 19.13 0.00 18.84
CA ASP A 43 19.31 1.33 19.45
C ASP A 43 18.57 2.47 18.74
N SER A 44 17.54 2.18 17.92
CA SER A 44 16.72 3.18 17.21
C SER A 44 16.18 4.26 18.14
N VAL A 45 15.59 3.88 19.28
CA VAL A 45 14.95 4.85 20.21
C VAL A 45 15.97 5.74 20.90
N SER A 46 17.12 5.20 21.35
CA SER A 46 18.19 5.99 21.95
C SER A 46 18.82 6.96 20.94
N TYR A 47 19.05 6.47 19.72
CA TYR A 47 19.56 7.25 18.62
C TYR A 47 18.64 8.45 18.28
N LEU A 48 17.33 8.22 18.19
CA LEU A 48 16.36 9.28 17.96
C LEU A 48 16.39 10.36 19.04
N LYS A 49 16.42 9.97 20.33
CA LYS A 49 16.45 10.89 21.46
C LYS A 49 17.72 11.75 21.46
N GLU A 50 18.85 11.20 21.05
CA GLU A 50 20.14 11.88 21.02
C GLU A 50 20.28 12.81 19.82
N HIS A 51 19.89 12.37 18.62
CA HIS A 51 20.19 13.07 17.37
C HIS A 51 19.00 13.87 16.81
N PHE A 52 17.76 13.52 17.18
CA PHE A 52 16.54 14.15 16.68
C PHE A 52 15.56 14.49 17.80
N PRO A 53 15.98 15.30 18.83
CA PRO A 53 15.14 15.60 19.99
C PRO A 53 13.85 16.39 19.67
N GLN A 54 13.76 16.98 18.47
CA GLN A 54 12.58 17.68 17.97
C GLN A 54 11.50 16.77 17.40
N VAL A 55 11.79 15.48 17.22
CA VAL A 55 10.85 14.49 16.68
C VAL A 55 10.08 13.85 17.83
N GLU A 56 8.76 13.78 17.71
CA GLU A 56 7.92 13.09 18.67
C GLU A 56 8.10 11.57 18.53
N ILE A 57 8.32 10.88 19.64
CA ILE A 57 8.49 9.40 19.65
C ILE A 57 7.33 8.77 20.39
N ILE A 58 6.60 7.88 19.71
CA ILE A 58 5.54 7.06 20.30
C ILE A 58 5.98 5.60 20.27
N ILE A 59 6.11 4.98 21.45
CA ILE A 59 6.58 3.59 21.57
C ILE A 59 5.39 2.65 21.79
N ASN A 60 5.31 1.60 20.99
CA ASN A 60 4.40 0.48 21.18
C ASN A 60 5.02 -0.53 22.17
N ASP A 61 4.19 -1.23 22.94
CA ASP A 61 4.62 -2.22 23.94
C ASP A 61 5.14 -3.53 23.31
N LYS A 62 4.80 -3.79 22.03
CA LYS A 62 5.29 -4.93 21.25
C LYS A 62 5.23 -4.65 19.76
N ASN A 63 5.86 -5.50 18.95
CA ASN A 63 5.74 -5.44 17.50
C ASN A 63 4.38 -5.96 17.04
N TYR A 64 3.50 -5.05 16.64
CA TYR A 64 2.16 -5.34 16.11
C TYR A 64 2.14 -5.60 14.58
N GLY A 65 3.31 -5.65 13.92
CA GLY A 65 3.40 -5.63 12.45
C GLY A 65 3.06 -4.27 11.87
N PHE A 66 2.93 -4.20 10.55
CA PHE A 66 2.65 -2.94 9.87
C PHE A 66 1.24 -2.41 10.18
N ALA A 67 0.22 -3.22 9.91
CA ALA A 67 -1.18 -2.81 10.11
C ALA A 67 -1.50 -2.48 11.57
N GLY A 68 -1.11 -3.34 12.50
CA GLY A 68 -1.35 -3.13 13.92
C GLY A 68 -0.53 -1.99 14.50
N GLY A 69 0.71 -1.81 14.04
CA GLY A 69 1.60 -0.74 14.49
C GLY A 69 1.00 0.64 14.22
N TYR A 70 0.55 0.90 12.99
CA TYR A 70 -0.15 2.14 12.68
C TYR A 70 -1.46 2.29 13.45
N ASN A 71 -2.27 1.23 13.56
CA ASN A 71 -3.53 1.30 14.28
C ASN A 71 -3.35 1.69 15.75
N GLU A 72 -2.34 1.14 16.43
CA GLU A 72 -2.10 1.45 17.84
C GLU A 72 -1.56 2.87 18.05
N VAL A 73 -0.69 3.34 17.16
CA VAL A 73 -0.12 4.68 17.26
C VAL A 73 -1.17 5.75 16.94
N LEU A 74 -1.92 5.60 15.85
CA LEU A 74 -2.87 6.61 15.39
C LEU A 74 -4.07 6.81 16.33
N LYS A 75 -4.31 5.91 17.28
CA LYS A 75 -5.26 6.14 18.40
C LYS A 75 -4.78 7.25 19.36
N ARG A 76 -3.47 7.52 19.37
CA ARG A 76 -2.81 8.47 20.28
C ARG A 76 -2.40 9.76 19.58
N VAL A 77 -2.69 9.90 18.29
CA VAL A 77 -2.33 11.06 17.47
C VAL A 77 -3.59 11.83 17.13
N ASP A 78 -3.67 13.08 17.58
CA ASP A 78 -4.73 14.01 17.20
C ASP A 78 -4.26 14.87 16.03
N ALA A 79 -4.89 14.70 14.87
CA ALA A 79 -4.68 15.46 13.63
C ALA A 79 -5.86 15.29 12.69
N GLU A 80 -6.01 16.17 11.71
CA GLU A 80 -7.03 16.07 10.67
C GLU A 80 -6.62 15.09 9.56
N TYR A 81 -5.31 15.08 9.25
CA TYR A 81 -4.70 14.20 8.26
C TYR A 81 -3.55 13.41 8.85
N TYR A 82 -3.53 12.12 8.59
CA TYR A 82 -2.39 11.26 8.83
C TYR A 82 -1.64 11.00 7.54
N VAL A 83 -0.31 11.06 7.58
CA VAL A 83 0.56 10.57 6.51
C VAL A 83 1.31 9.36 7.05
N LEU A 84 0.94 8.18 6.55
CA LEU A 84 1.73 6.98 6.77
C LEU A 84 2.97 7.09 5.89
N LEU A 85 4.15 7.00 6.49
CA LEU A 85 5.44 7.12 5.79
C LEU A 85 6.38 6.01 6.22
N ASN A 86 6.94 5.28 5.27
CA ASN A 86 7.97 4.30 5.56
C ASN A 86 9.29 4.98 5.97
N SER A 87 10.06 4.32 6.83
CA SER A 87 11.37 4.81 7.29
C SER A 87 12.45 4.87 6.18
N ASP A 88 12.25 4.17 5.07
CA ASP A 88 13.16 4.10 3.91
C ASP A 88 12.70 5.01 2.73
N ILE A 89 12.04 6.12 3.05
CA ILE A 89 11.60 7.15 2.09
C ILE A 89 12.45 8.41 2.22
N GLU A 90 13.06 8.84 1.10
CA GLU A 90 13.59 10.18 0.92
C GLU A 90 12.47 11.09 0.38
N VAL A 91 12.11 12.12 1.13
CA VAL A 91 11.15 13.13 0.66
C VAL A 91 11.86 14.29 -0.02
N THR A 92 11.17 15.01 -0.90
CA THR A 92 11.69 16.16 -1.64
C THR A 92 11.10 17.48 -1.13
N GLU A 93 11.72 18.59 -1.46
CA GLU A 93 11.17 19.91 -1.15
C GLU A 93 9.74 20.07 -1.67
N GLY A 94 8.82 20.55 -0.84
CA GLY A 94 7.42 20.80 -1.19
C GLY A 94 6.57 19.55 -1.43
N TRP A 95 7.03 18.36 -1.05
CA TRP A 95 6.32 17.09 -1.30
C TRP A 95 4.93 17.01 -0.64
N LEU A 96 4.76 17.64 0.51
CA LEU A 96 3.55 17.50 1.33
C LEU A 96 2.45 18.48 0.91
N THR A 97 2.81 19.71 0.57
CA THR A 97 1.86 20.78 0.22
C THR A 97 0.84 20.41 -0.86
N PRO A 98 1.19 19.76 -2.01
CA PRO A 98 0.22 19.39 -3.03
C PRO A 98 -0.81 18.38 -2.52
N MET A 99 -0.41 17.45 -1.66
CA MET A 99 -1.32 16.47 -1.07
C MET A 99 -2.29 17.14 -0.08
N ILE A 100 -1.80 18.04 0.78
CA ILE A 100 -2.67 18.80 1.70
C ILE A 100 -3.69 19.63 0.91
N LYS A 101 -3.26 20.39 -0.10
CA LYS A 101 -4.15 21.17 -0.95
C LYS A 101 -5.22 20.31 -1.61
N MET A 102 -4.83 19.15 -2.12
CA MET A 102 -5.77 18.22 -2.76
C MET A 102 -6.83 17.73 -1.78
N MET A 103 -6.43 17.35 -0.55
CA MET A 103 -7.37 16.94 0.51
C MET A 103 -8.33 18.06 0.93
N GLN A 104 -7.84 19.30 0.97
CA GLN A 104 -8.65 20.47 1.33
C GLN A 104 -9.63 20.87 0.23
N CYS A 105 -9.29 20.65 -1.05
CA CYS A 105 -10.14 21.05 -2.18
C CYS A 105 -11.39 20.19 -2.41
N ASP A 106 -11.38 18.90 -2.02
CA ASP A 106 -12.55 18.01 -2.19
C ASP A 106 -12.67 17.06 -0.98
N GLU A 107 -13.71 17.26 -0.17
CA GLU A 107 -13.99 16.44 1.01
C GLU A 107 -14.26 14.97 0.68
N ARG A 108 -14.56 14.64 -0.57
CA ARG A 108 -14.73 13.26 -1.02
C ARG A 108 -13.41 12.54 -1.25
N ILE A 109 -12.27 13.24 -1.18
CA ILE A 109 -10.94 12.59 -1.23
C ILE A 109 -10.64 12.02 0.15
N GLY A 110 -10.59 10.69 0.23
CA GLY A 110 -10.31 9.97 1.46
C GLY A 110 -8.83 9.67 1.66
N ALA A 111 -8.09 9.48 0.56
CA ALA A 111 -6.64 9.24 0.61
C ALA A 111 -5.93 9.79 -0.63
N VAL A 112 -4.64 10.14 -0.47
CA VAL A 112 -3.75 10.64 -1.53
C VAL A 112 -2.39 9.96 -1.40
N GLN A 113 -1.75 9.63 -2.54
CA GLN A 113 -0.34 9.26 -2.59
C GLN A 113 0.44 10.21 -3.50
N PRO A 114 1.75 10.40 -3.25
CA PRO A 114 2.65 11.11 -4.16
C PRO A 114 3.06 10.25 -5.36
N LYS A 115 3.88 10.80 -6.26
CA LYS A 115 4.69 10.03 -7.21
C LYS A 115 5.83 9.35 -6.45
N LEU A 116 5.91 8.02 -6.55
CA LEU A 116 7.01 7.26 -5.96
C LEU A 116 8.01 6.86 -7.06
N ARG A 117 9.26 7.25 -6.86
CA ARG A 117 10.40 6.84 -7.68
C ARG A 117 11.34 5.94 -6.91
N SER A 118 12.12 5.15 -7.62
CA SER A 118 13.18 4.34 -7.02
C SER A 118 14.28 5.22 -6.45
N TYR A 119 14.70 4.96 -5.22
CA TYR A 119 15.86 5.65 -4.62
C TYR A 119 17.18 5.33 -5.36
N HIS A 120 17.33 4.08 -5.79
CA HIS A 120 18.56 3.62 -6.45
C HIS A 120 18.64 4.00 -7.94
N GLU A 121 17.49 4.10 -8.60
CA GLU A 121 17.37 4.47 -10.03
C GLU A 121 16.35 5.60 -10.14
N LYS A 122 16.77 6.84 -9.81
CA LYS A 122 15.89 8.01 -9.65
C LYS A 122 15.10 8.42 -10.91
N ASP A 123 15.43 7.87 -12.06
CA ASP A 123 14.75 8.00 -13.32
C ASP A 123 13.64 6.95 -13.57
N LYS A 124 13.49 5.98 -12.66
CA LYS A 124 12.46 4.94 -12.74
C LYS A 124 11.40 5.09 -11.66
N PHE A 125 10.20 4.62 -11.97
CA PHE A 125 9.17 4.45 -10.96
C PHE A 125 9.57 3.41 -9.91
N GLU A 126 8.97 3.52 -8.74
CA GLU A 126 9.14 2.51 -7.68
C GLU A 126 8.16 1.35 -7.88
N TYR A 127 8.53 0.17 -7.39
CA TYR A 127 7.75 -1.06 -7.56
C TYR A 127 6.36 -1.00 -6.88
N ALA A 128 6.27 -0.44 -5.68
CA ALA A 128 5.06 -0.48 -4.84
C ALA A 128 4.38 0.90 -4.78
N GLY A 129 3.56 1.21 -5.78
CA GLY A 129 2.78 2.46 -5.81
C GLY A 129 3.05 3.30 -7.05
N ALA A 130 4.30 3.48 -7.47
CA ALA A 130 4.67 4.20 -8.70
C ALA A 130 3.88 5.50 -8.91
N ALA A 131 3.12 5.64 -9.99
CA ALA A 131 2.20 6.75 -10.27
C ALA A 131 0.73 6.39 -9.99
N GLY A 132 0.47 5.60 -8.95
CA GLY A 132 -0.85 5.18 -8.51
C GLY A 132 -1.19 3.72 -8.80
N GLY A 133 -1.88 3.12 -7.86
CA GLY A 133 -2.22 1.71 -7.88
C GLY A 133 -3.62 1.40 -8.41
N PHE A 134 -3.75 0.24 -9.06
CA PHE A 134 -4.98 -0.33 -9.59
C PHE A 134 -5.08 -1.81 -9.26
N ILE A 135 -6.26 -2.38 -9.38
CA ILE A 135 -6.47 -3.83 -9.36
C ILE A 135 -7.28 -4.26 -10.58
N ASP A 136 -7.12 -5.50 -11.00
CA ASP A 136 -8.05 -6.10 -11.94
C ASP A 136 -9.23 -6.76 -11.22
N ILE A 137 -10.19 -7.30 -11.99
CA ILE A 137 -11.39 -7.96 -11.44
C ILE A 137 -11.06 -9.17 -10.57
N PHE A 138 -9.86 -9.75 -10.73
CA PHE A 138 -9.35 -10.85 -9.92
C PHE A 138 -8.53 -10.38 -8.72
N ALA A 139 -8.53 -9.06 -8.44
CA ALA A 139 -7.79 -8.38 -7.40
C ALA A 139 -6.25 -8.48 -7.50
N TYR A 140 -5.70 -8.73 -8.68
CA TYR A 140 -4.25 -8.61 -8.91
C TYR A 140 -3.85 -7.13 -8.92
N PRO A 141 -2.94 -6.68 -8.04
CA PRO A 141 -2.51 -5.30 -7.99
C PRO A 141 -1.46 -4.99 -9.07
N PHE A 142 -1.61 -3.83 -9.70
CA PHE A 142 -0.65 -3.26 -10.63
C PHE A 142 -0.65 -1.73 -10.51
N CYS A 143 0.31 -1.04 -11.13
CA CYS A 143 0.43 0.41 -11.01
C CYS A 143 0.61 1.07 -12.37
N ARG A 144 0.26 2.34 -12.48
CA ARG A 144 0.79 3.20 -13.52
C ARG A 144 2.29 3.36 -13.28
N GLY A 145 3.11 2.92 -14.24
CA GLY A 145 4.56 2.84 -14.11
C GLY A 145 5.08 1.44 -13.76
N ARG A 146 4.20 0.43 -13.52
CA ARG A 146 4.64 -0.95 -13.29
C ARG A 146 3.57 -1.99 -13.59
N LEU A 147 3.90 -2.96 -14.45
CA LEU A 147 3.15 -4.19 -14.65
C LEU A 147 4.03 -5.40 -14.29
N PHE A 148 3.70 -6.12 -13.21
CA PHE A 148 4.50 -7.22 -12.64
C PHE A 148 5.94 -6.80 -12.35
N GLN A 149 6.94 -7.41 -13.02
CA GLN A 149 8.36 -7.10 -12.84
C GLN A 149 8.84 -5.98 -13.78
N HIS A 150 8.01 -5.56 -14.71
CA HIS A 150 8.38 -4.48 -15.64
C HIS A 150 8.08 -3.13 -15.01
N ILE A 151 9.15 -2.41 -14.67
CA ILE A 151 9.11 -1.04 -14.13
C ILE A 151 9.40 -0.08 -15.26
N GLU A 152 8.56 0.94 -15.43
CA GLU A 152 8.73 1.96 -16.46
C GLU A 152 9.71 3.04 -15.99
N GLN A 153 10.42 3.64 -16.95
CA GLN A 153 11.16 4.86 -16.74
C GLN A 153 10.20 6.05 -16.70
N ASP A 154 10.46 7.02 -15.80
CA ASP A 154 9.62 8.22 -15.67
C ASP A 154 10.11 9.29 -16.68
N HIS A 155 9.32 9.48 -17.73
CA HIS A 155 9.51 10.52 -18.75
C HIS A 155 8.43 11.61 -18.65
N GLY A 156 7.72 11.71 -17.53
CA GLY A 156 6.59 12.61 -17.36
C GLY A 156 5.27 12.08 -17.92
N GLN A 157 5.21 10.82 -18.37
CA GLN A 157 4.02 10.22 -19.01
C GLN A 157 2.81 10.14 -18.06
N TYR A 158 3.01 10.31 -16.76
CA TYR A 158 1.98 10.32 -15.73
C TYR A 158 1.99 11.62 -14.90
N ASP A 159 2.48 12.74 -15.46
CA ASP A 159 2.50 14.06 -14.82
C ASP A 159 1.13 14.73 -14.89
N GLN A 160 0.12 14.01 -14.43
CA GLN A 160 -1.25 14.47 -14.28
C GLN A 160 -1.89 13.77 -13.08
N SER A 161 -2.38 14.57 -12.13
CA SER A 161 -3.12 14.05 -10.98
C SER A 161 -4.40 13.37 -11.43
N SER A 162 -4.74 12.26 -10.80
CA SER A 162 -5.92 11.48 -11.19
C SER A 162 -6.42 10.60 -10.04
N GLU A 163 -7.67 10.19 -10.16
CA GLU A 163 -8.19 9.15 -9.28
C GLU A 163 -7.58 7.80 -9.63
N ILE A 164 -7.26 7.05 -8.57
CA ILE A 164 -6.63 5.72 -8.62
C ILE A 164 -7.46 4.74 -7.80
N PHE A 165 -7.12 3.45 -7.84
CA PHE A 165 -7.80 2.49 -6.99
C PHE A 165 -7.21 2.43 -5.59
N TRP A 166 -5.89 2.38 -5.44
CA TRP A 166 -5.22 2.32 -4.14
C TRP A 166 -3.96 3.19 -4.09
N ALA A 167 -3.74 3.75 -2.91
CA ALA A 167 -2.53 4.45 -2.52
C ALA A 167 -1.61 3.50 -1.74
N THR A 168 -0.30 3.61 -1.95
CA THR A 168 0.69 2.75 -1.30
C THR A 168 0.88 3.08 0.17
N GLY A 169 0.98 2.05 1.01
CA GLY A 169 1.32 2.22 2.43
C GLY A 169 2.72 2.80 2.68
N ALA A 170 3.59 2.83 1.66
CA ALA A 170 4.90 3.46 1.78
C ALA A 170 4.83 4.98 1.98
N CYS A 171 3.85 5.64 1.31
CA CYS A 171 3.55 7.06 1.53
C CYS A 171 2.07 7.32 1.17
N MET A 172 1.21 7.41 2.18
CA MET A 172 -0.23 7.62 2.02
C MET A 172 -0.73 8.67 3.01
N MET A 173 -1.30 9.76 2.50
CA MET A 173 -2.08 10.69 3.30
C MET A 173 -3.53 10.22 3.36
N VAL A 174 -4.16 10.26 4.53
CA VAL A 174 -5.54 9.84 4.77
C VAL A 174 -6.23 10.78 5.76
N ARG A 175 -7.56 10.96 5.61
CA ARG A 175 -8.38 11.66 6.62
C ARG A 175 -8.47 10.85 7.90
N ALA A 176 -8.20 11.51 9.02
CA ALA A 176 -8.20 10.86 10.34
C ALA A 176 -9.58 10.33 10.74
N ASP A 177 -10.63 11.07 10.45
CA ASP A 177 -12.02 10.65 10.71
C ASP A 177 -12.39 9.37 9.94
N LEU A 178 -11.99 9.29 8.66
CA LEU A 178 -12.19 8.09 7.84
C LEU A 178 -11.33 6.92 8.28
N TRP A 179 -10.09 7.19 8.72
CA TRP A 179 -9.24 6.15 9.33
C TRP A 179 -9.95 5.49 10.51
N HIS A 180 -10.43 6.31 11.44
CA HIS A 180 -11.13 5.81 12.63
C HIS A 180 -12.48 5.19 12.31
N LYS A 181 -13.29 5.81 11.45
CA LYS A 181 -14.59 5.29 10.99
C LYS A 181 -14.48 3.90 10.38
N LEU A 182 -13.43 3.67 9.58
CA LEU A 182 -13.20 2.39 8.91
C LEU A 182 -12.41 1.39 9.77
N GLY A 183 -11.94 1.78 10.96
CA GLY A 183 -11.19 0.93 11.88
C GLY A 183 -9.74 0.71 11.48
N GLY A 184 -9.16 1.64 10.71
CA GLY A 184 -7.76 1.57 10.27
C GLY A 184 -7.47 0.44 9.31
N LEU A 185 -6.22 -0.05 9.33
CA LEU A 185 -5.78 -1.21 8.56
C LEU A 185 -6.26 -2.52 9.23
N ASP A 186 -6.60 -3.51 8.43
CA ASP A 186 -7.03 -4.80 8.96
C ASP A 186 -5.83 -5.64 9.42
N VAL A 187 -5.72 -5.85 10.72
CA VAL A 187 -4.60 -6.56 11.36
C VAL A 187 -4.43 -8.02 10.91
N ASP A 188 -5.47 -8.63 10.33
CA ASP A 188 -5.39 -10.00 9.81
C ASP A 188 -4.42 -10.11 8.62
N PHE A 189 -4.12 -9.00 7.95
CA PHE A 189 -3.13 -8.98 6.86
C PHE A 189 -1.69 -9.09 7.37
N PHE A 190 -1.39 -8.54 8.54
CA PHE A 190 -0.04 -8.42 9.12
C PHE A 190 0.86 -7.49 8.29
N ALA A 191 1.07 -7.79 6.99
CA ALA A 191 1.78 -6.98 6.01
C ALA A 191 1.34 -7.39 4.59
N HIS A 192 1.37 -6.44 3.66
CA HIS A 192 0.92 -6.52 2.26
C HIS A 192 -0.60 -6.64 2.07
N MET A 193 -1.14 -5.85 1.17
CA MET A 193 -2.56 -5.73 0.79
C MET A 193 -3.46 -5.01 1.81
N GLU A 194 -3.00 -4.68 3.01
CA GLU A 194 -3.77 -3.96 4.02
C GLU A 194 -4.14 -2.54 3.57
N GLU A 195 -3.24 -1.85 2.88
CA GLU A 195 -3.46 -0.52 2.31
C GLU A 195 -4.42 -0.58 1.12
N ILE A 196 -4.33 -1.63 0.31
CA ILE A 196 -5.25 -1.84 -0.83
C ILE A 196 -6.66 -2.14 -0.32
N ASP A 197 -6.77 -3.00 0.72
CA ASP A 197 -8.03 -3.26 1.41
C ASP A 197 -8.64 -1.99 2.01
N PHE A 198 -7.83 -1.15 2.65
CA PHE A 198 -8.27 0.12 3.21
C PHE A 198 -8.79 1.06 2.13
N CYS A 199 -8.07 1.23 1.03
CA CYS A 199 -8.50 2.03 -0.11
C CYS A 199 -9.78 1.47 -0.77
N TRP A 200 -9.92 0.15 -0.84
CA TRP A 200 -11.17 -0.46 -1.34
C TRP A 200 -12.35 -0.14 -0.43
N ARG A 201 -12.14 -0.18 0.90
CA ARG A 201 -13.18 0.23 1.87
C ARG A 201 -13.53 1.70 1.77
N LEU A 202 -12.58 2.60 1.56
CA LEU A 202 -12.83 4.02 1.26
C LEU A 202 -13.74 4.17 0.03
N LYS A 203 -13.43 3.48 -1.06
CA LYS A 203 -14.22 3.51 -2.29
C LYS A 203 -15.64 2.93 -2.10
N LEU A 204 -15.81 1.91 -1.28
CA LEU A 204 -17.15 1.37 -0.95
C LEU A 204 -18.00 2.36 -0.17
N GLU A 205 -17.39 3.26 0.59
CA GLU A 205 -18.06 4.37 1.27
C GLU A 205 -18.27 5.61 0.36
N GLY A 206 -17.84 5.54 -0.91
CA GLY A 206 -18.02 6.62 -1.89
C GLY A 206 -16.89 7.66 -1.92
N TYR A 207 -15.80 7.43 -1.21
CA TYR A 207 -14.63 8.32 -1.23
C TYR A 207 -13.69 8.01 -2.39
N LYS A 208 -12.93 9.02 -2.80
CA LYS A 208 -11.89 8.93 -3.83
C LYS A 208 -10.54 8.62 -3.21
N VAL A 209 -9.70 7.93 -3.96
CA VAL A 209 -8.27 7.78 -3.69
C VAL A 209 -7.52 8.44 -4.83
N MET A 210 -6.60 9.36 -4.53
CA MET A 210 -5.96 10.21 -5.53
C MET A 210 -4.46 9.95 -5.63
N TYR A 211 -3.93 10.23 -6.77
CA TYR A 211 -2.51 10.38 -7.05
C TYR A 211 -2.19 11.84 -7.30
N SER A 212 -1.20 12.38 -6.61
CA SER A 212 -0.69 13.74 -6.80
C SER A 212 0.63 13.70 -7.57
N HIS A 213 0.65 14.20 -8.81
CA HIS A 213 1.86 14.22 -9.63
C HIS A 213 2.87 15.27 -9.19
N GLU A 214 2.42 16.35 -8.53
CA GLU A 214 3.27 17.44 -8.05
C GLU A 214 4.04 17.05 -6.77
N SER A 215 3.61 16.01 -6.08
CA SER A 215 4.27 15.48 -4.89
C SER A 215 5.19 14.33 -5.27
N HIS A 216 6.46 14.39 -4.87
CA HIS A 216 7.47 13.38 -5.26
C HIS A 216 8.23 12.86 -4.05
N VAL A 217 8.44 11.55 -4.01
CA VAL A 217 9.30 10.89 -3.01
C VAL A 217 10.11 9.77 -3.65
N PHE A 218 11.24 9.42 -3.03
CA PHE A 218 12.08 8.29 -3.44
C PHE A 218 12.03 7.20 -2.39
N HIS A 219 11.83 5.96 -2.81
CA HIS A 219 11.69 4.80 -1.94
C HIS A 219 12.79 3.77 -2.22
N VAL A 220 13.47 3.31 -1.18
CA VAL A 220 14.50 2.26 -1.28
C VAL A 220 13.85 0.93 -1.69
N GLY A 221 12.77 0.57 -1.01
CA GLY A 221 11.98 -0.62 -1.26
C GLY A 221 12.68 -1.92 -0.85
N GLY A 222 11.94 -2.79 -0.18
CA GLY A 222 12.45 -4.09 0.28
C GLY A 222 13.21 -4.06 1.60
N GLY A 223 13.16 -2.94 2.33
CA GLY A 223 13.86 -2.77 3.61
C GLY A 223 13.42 -3.74 4.71
N THR A 224 12.15 -4.10 4.77
CA THR A 224 11.61 -4.95 5.85
C THR A 224 11.55 -6.44 5.49
N LEU A 225 11.28 -6.78 4.23
CA LEU A 225 11.24 -8.17 3.75
C LEU A 225 12.03 -8.29 2.45
N PRO A 226 12.97 -9.25 2.35
CA PRO A 226 13.74 -9.47 1.13
C PRO A 226 12.83 -9.64 -0.09
N LYS A 227 13.26 -9.09 -1.25
CA LYS A 227 12.48 -9.14 -2.51
C LYS A 227 12.10 -10.57 -2.91
N LYS A 228 12.97 -11.56 -2.64
CA LYS A 228 12.71 -13.00 -2.84
C LYS A 228 12.55 -13.67 -1.48
N SER A 229 11.31 -13.87 -1.04
CA SER A 229 10.99 -14.55 0.23
C SER A 229 9.68 -15.31 0.07
N TRP A 230 9.71 -16.63 0.34
CA TRP A 230 8.50 -17.46 0.37
C TRP A 230 7.42 -16.91 1.33
N LYS A 231 7.84 -16.24 2.41
CA LYS A 231 6.92 -15.57 3.35
C LYS A 231 6.16 -14.43 2.67
N LYS A 232 6.83 -13.66 1.80
CA LYS A 232 6.21 -12.61 0.98
C LYS A 232 5.21 -13.20 -0.01
N THR A 233 5.57 -14.29 -0.69
CA THR A 233 4.66 -15.03 -1.59
C THR A 233 3.43 -15.53 -0.83
N TYR A 234 3.63 -16.15 0.33
CA TYR A 234 2.55 -16.60 1.20
C TYR A 234 1.60 -15.47 1.60
N LEU A 235 2.14 -14.35 2.11
CA LEU A 235 1.33 -13.20 2.53
C LEU A 235 0.55 -12.61 1.36
N ASN A 236 1.19 -12.39 0.23
CA ASN A 236 0.54 -11.83 -0.95
C ASN A 236 -0.61 -12.70 -1.44
N MET A 237 -0.42 -14.02 -1.54
CA MET A 237 -1.48 -14.94 -2.00
C MET A 237 -2.64 -15.04 -1.00
N ARG A 238 -2.33 -15.22 0.29
CA ARG A 238 -3.35 -15.28 1.35
C ARG A 238 -4.15 -13.99 1.46
N ASN A 239 -3.44 -12.87 1.55
CA ASN A 239 -4.04 -11.57 1.81
C ASN A 239 -4.87 -11.10 0.61
N ASN A 240 -4.42 -11.38 -0.60
CA ASN A 240 -5.19 -11.09 -1.80
C ASN A 240 -6.55 -11.83 -1.80
N ASN A 241 -6.58 -13.10 -1.42
CA ASN A 241 -7.82 -13.85 -1.29
C ASN A 241 -8.71 -13.29 -0.16
N ILE A 242 -8.14 -12.94 1.00
CA ILE A 242 -8.88 -12.27 2.09
C ILE A 242 -9.50 -10.96 1.61
N MET A 243 -8.71 -10.10 0.96
CA MET A 243 -9.15 -8.80 0.44
C MET A 243 -10.29 -8.95 -0.56
N LEU A 244 -10.17 -9.89 -1.50
CA LEU A 244 -11.18 -10.21 -2.50
C LEU A 244 -12.49 -10.65 -1.83
N TRP A 245 -12.43 -11.59 -0.89
CA TRP A 245 -13.59 -12.10 -0.18
C TRP A 245 -14.24 -11.08 0.73
N LYS A 246 -13.51 -10.11 1.23
CA LYS A 246 -14.04 -8.99 2.03
C LYS A 246 -14.82 -7.98 1.18
N ASN A 247 -14.36 -7.66 -0.02
CA ASN A 247 -14.74 -6.43 -0.70
C ASN A 247 -15.40 -6.63 -2.08
N LEU A 248 -15.32 -7.82 -2.69
CA LEU A 248 -15.96 -8.08 -3.98
C LEU A 248 -17.47 -8.37 -3.80
N PRO A 249 -18.36 -7.86 -4.69
CA PRO A 249 -19.79 -8.20 -4.66
C PRO A 249 -20.04 -9.70 -4.72
N MET A 250 -21.05 -10.19 -3.98
CA MET A 250 -21.34 -11.63 -3.85
C MET A 250 -21.58 -12.31 -5.21
N ALA A 251 -22.27 -11.63 -6.13
CA ALA A 251 -22.55 -12.17 -7.47
C ALA A 251 -21.27 -12.50 -8.27
N LEU A 252 -20.17 -11.79 -8.01
CA LEU A 252 -18.89 -12.00 -8.68
C LEU A 252 -17.95 -12.91 -7.89
N LEU A 253 -18.21 -13.08 -6.60
CA LEU A 253 -17.27 -13.72 -5.68
C LEU A 253 -16.95 -15.16 -6.07
N ILE A 254 -17.98 -15.98 -6.35
CA ILE A 254 -17.79 -17.40 -6.70
C ILE A 254 -17.05 -17.57 -8.04
N PRO A 255 -17.52 -16.98 -9.17
CA PRO A 255 -16.84 -17.16 -10.46
C PRO A 255 -15.41 -16.61 -10.44
N VAL A 256 -15.18 -15.47 -9.77
CA VAL A 256 -13.83 -14.89 -9.62
C VAL A 256 -12.93 -15.80 -8.78
N SER A 257 -13.44 -16.38 -7.67
CA SER A 257 -12.66 -17.27 -6.81
C SER A 257 -12.26 -18.57 -7.53
N ILE A 258 -13.13 -19.15 -8.35
CA ILE A 258 -12.81 -20.33 -9.15
C ILE A 258 -11.68 -20.01 -10.15
N MET A 259 -11.78 -18.88 -10.85
CA MET A 259 -10.74 -18.45 -11.78
C MET A 259 -9.43 -18.13 -11.06
N ARG A 260 -9.50 -17.52 -9.87
CA ARG A 260 -8.32 -17.24 -9.03
C ARG A 260 -7.62 -18.54 -8.63
N LEU A 261 -8.36 -19.55 -8.19
CA LEU A 261 -7.77 -20.84 -7.83
C LEU A 261 -6.99 -21.44 -9.00
N PHE A 262 -7.54 -21.35 -10.22
CA PHE A 262 -6.87 -21.80 -11.43
C PHE A 262 -5.60 -20.98 -11.74
N LEU A 263 -5.69 -19.64 -11.70
CA LEU A 263 -4.55 -18.75 -11.94
C LEU A 263 -3.45 -18.91 -10.89
N ASP A 264 -3.82 -19.07 -9.62
CA ASP A 264 -2.86 -19.29 -8.53
C ASP A 264 -2.18 -20.67 -8.66
N GLY A 265 -2.90 -21.68 -9.20
CA GLY A 265 -2.32 -22.97 -9.57
C GLY A 265 -1.26 -22.85 -10.69
N ILE A 266 -1.55 -22.05 -11.73
CA ILE A 266 -0.57 -21.76 -12.79
C ILE A 266 0.66 -21.02 -12.20
N ALA A 267 0.44 -20.05 -11.32
CA ALA A 267 1.54 -19.35 -10.66
C ALA A 267 2.40 -20.29 -9.81
N ALA A 268 1.77 -21.22 -9.09
CA ALA A 268 2.47 -22.25 -8.30
C ALA A 268 3.35 -23.16 -9.17
N LEU A 269 2.84 -23.58 -10.33
CA LEU A 269 3.63 -24.37 -11.31
C LEU A 269 4.79 -23.56 -11.88
N LYS A 270 4.56 -22.27 -12.19
CA LYS A 270 5.64 -21.39 -12.64
C LYS A 270 6.73 -21.26 -11.59
N PHE A 271 6.39 -21.04 -10.31
CA PHE A 271 7.38 -21.00 -9.23
C PHE A 271 8.20 -22.29 -9.15
N LEU A 272 7.57 -23.45 -9.33
CA LEU A 272 8.28 -24.73 -9.34
C LEU A 272 9.29 -24.81 -10.49
N ILE A 273 8.88 -24.40 -11.70
CA ILE A 273 9.76 -24.38 -12.90
C ILE A 273 10.93 -23.43 -12.69
N ASP A 274 10.70 -22.27 -12.06
CA ASP A 274 11.74 -21.28 -11.75
C ASP A 274 12.65 -21.71 -10.56
N GLY A 275 12.50 -22.93 -10.04
CA GLY A 275 13.30 -23.48 -8.94
C GLY A 275 12.83 -23.07 -7.54
N GLY A 276 11.67 -22.43 -7.44
CA GLY A 276 11.10 -21.90 -6.19
C GLY A 276 10.22 -22.92 -5.44
N TRP A 277 10.74 -24.08 -5.02
CA TRP A 277 9.99 -25.08 -4.23
C TRP A 277 9.31 -24.49 -3.00
N HIS A 278 9.98 -23.56 -2.30
CA HIS A 278 9.41 -22.88 -1.14
C HIS A 278 8.23 -21.97 -1.52
N ASP A 279 8.27 -21.33 -2.68
CA ASP A 279 7.19 -20.49 -3.19
C ASP A 279 5.98 -21.32 -3.64
N LEU A 280 6.19 -22.50 -4.24
CA LEU A 280 5.12 -23.47 -4.50
C LEU A 280 4.37 -23.80 -3.20
N TRP A 281 5.10 -24.22 -2.15
CA TRP A 281 4.51 -24.51 -0.85
C TRP A 281 3.84 -23.31 -0.20
N ALA A 282 4.35 -22.10 -0.41
CA ALA A 282 3.77 -20.87 0.08
C ALA A 282 2.35 -20.65 -0.50
N VAL A 283 2.11 -20.97 -1.78
CA VAL A 283 0.78 -20.89 -2.39
C VAL A 283 -0.20 -21.84 -1.71
N PHE A 284 0.17 -23.11 -1.52
CA PHE A 284 -0.70 -24.08 -0.82
C PHE A 284 -1.01 -23.67 0.62
N ARG A 285 0.01 -23.22 1.36
CA ARG A 285 -0.16 -22.70 2.74
C ARG A 285 -1.06 -21.47 2.77
N ALA A 286 -0.96 -20.59 1.78
CA ALA A 286 -1.78 -19.38 1.66
C ALA A 286 -3.26 -19.74 1.50
N HIS A 287 -3.60 -20.64 0.59
CA HIS A 287 -4.98 -21.12 0.41
C HIS A 287 -5.49 -21.85 1.65
N SER A 288 -4.71 -22.76 2.23
CA SER A 288 -5.08 -23.45 3.48
C SER A 288 -5.36 -22.48 4.62
N SER A 289 -4.49 -21.48 4.81
CA SER A 289 -4.66 -20.44 5.83
C SER A 289 -5.89 -19.57 5.55
N PHE A 290 -6.10 -19.17 4.30
CA PHE A 290 -7.29 -18.42 3.90
C PHE A 290 -8.58 -19.18 4.21
N TYR A 291 -8.71 -20.46 3.81
CA TYR A 291 -9.91 -21.25 4.09
C TYR A 291 -10.16 -21.43 5.59
N ARG A 292 -9.12 -21.59 6.41
CA ARG A 292 -9.28 -21.64 7.89
C ARG A 292 -9.84 -20.35 8.47
N THR A 293 -9.58 -19.21 7.83
CA THR A 293 -10.04 -17.88 8.28
C THR A 293 -11.28 -17.39 7.53
N LEU A 294 -11.84 -18.20 6.61
CA LEU A 294 -12.93 -17.79 5.74
C LEU A 294 -14.16 -17.29 6.49
N GLY A 295 -14.57 -17.99 7.55
CA GLY A 295 -15.69 -17.58 8.39
C GLY A 295 -15.52 -16.18 8.99
N ARG A 296 -14.31 -15.87 9.49
CA ARG A 296 -13.96 -14.54 10.02
C ARG A 296 -13.92 -13.50 8.90
N THR A 297 -13.37 -13.86 7.75
CA THR A 297 -13.32 -12.98 6.56
C THR A 297 -14.73 -12.60 6.09
N VAL A 298 -15.63 -13.58 5.99
CA VAL A 298 -17.03 -13.34 5.61
C VAL A 298 -17.79 -12.52 6.65
N ALA A 299 -17.50 -12.73 7.95
CA ALA A 299 -18.12 -11.95 9.01
C ALA A 299 -17.82 -10.44 8.88
N LYS A 300 -16.65 -10.05 8.34
CA LYS A 300 -16.28 -8.65 8.09
C LYS A 300 -17.09 -7.97 6.98
N ARG A 301 -17.92 -8.72 6.24
CA ARG A 301 -18.85 -8.17 5.24
C ARG A 301 -20.18 -7.70 5.84
N ARG A 302 -20.51 -8.18 7.07
CA ARG A 302 -21.80 -7.88 7.70
C ARG A 302 -22.02 -6.39 7.88
N GLY A 303 -23.21 -5.93 7.54
CA GLY A 303 -23.59 -4.51 7.65
C GLY A 303 -23.00 -3.59 6.58
N ARG A 304 -22.17 -4.11 5.64
CA ARG A 304 -21.57 -3.30 4.58
C ARG A 304 -22.32 -3.45 3.26
N LYS A 305 -22.56 -2.32 2.57
CA LYS A 305 -23.05 -2.31 1.19
C LYS A 305 -21.85 -2.52 0.25
N ILE A 306 -21.74 -3.71 -0.31
CA ILE A 306 -20.62 -4.07 -1.18
C ILE A 306 -21.07 -4.05 -2.63
N THR A 307 -20.53 -3.10 -3.37
CA THR A 307 -20.79 -2.90 -4.82
C THR A 307 -19.47 -2.95 -5.59
N LEU A 308 -19.55 -3.03 -6.90
CA LEU A 308 -18.38 -2.90 -7.75
C LEU A 308 -18.02 -1.41 -7.84
N VAL A 309 -16.85 -1.04 -7.31
CA VAL A 309 -16.40 0.36 -7.23
C VAL A 309 -15.64 0.80 -8.50
N PRO A 310 -15.49 2.13 -8.72
CA PRO A 310 -14.71 2.67 -9.85
C PRO A 310 -13.23 2.27 -9.82
N HIS A 311 -12.58 2.35 -11.00
CA HIS A 311 -11.14 2.14 -11.23
C HIS A 311 -10.65 0.70 -11.06
N ILE A 312 -11.57 -0.29 -11.06
CA ILE A 312 -11.23 -1.69 -11.26
C ILE A 312 -11.07 -1.96 -12.76
N TYR A 313 -9.97 -2.61 -13.14
CA TYR A 313 -9.77 -3.11 -14.49
C TYR A 313 -10.58 -4.40 -14.70
N LEU A 314 -11.59 -4.35 -15.57
CA LEU A 314 -12.51 -5.48 -15.82
C LEU A 314 -11.89 -6.58 -16.71
N GLY A 315 -10.62 -6.45 -17.06
CA GLY A 315 -9.84 -7.47 -17.75
C GLY A 315 -9.03 -8.33 -16.78
N ASN A 316 -8.17 -9.17 -17.32
CA ASN A 316 -7.21 -10.00 -16.58
C ASN A 316 -5.79 -9.46 -16.87
N ILE A 317 -5.14 -8.85 -15.85
CA ILE A 317 -3.81 -8.26 -16.03
C ILE A 317 -2.72 -9.31 -16.28
N VAL A 318 -2.90 -10.54 -15.76
CA VAL A 318 -2.00 -11.67 -16.02
C VAL A 318 -2.03 -12.03 -17.50
N TRP A 319 -3.22 -12.11 -18.10
CA TRP A 319 -3.39 -12.37 -19.52
C TRP A 319 -2.82 -11.26 -20.39
N GLU A 320 -3.12 -10.00 -20.05
CA GLU A 320 -2.61 -8.83 -20.79
C GLU A 320 -1.07 -8.80 -20.79
N HIS A 321 -0.46 -9.13 -19.66
CA HIS A 321 1.00 -9.08 -19.53
C HIS A 321 1.69 -10.32 -20.13
N PHE A 322 1.32 -11.53 -19.68
CA PHE A 322 2.07 -12.74 -20.04
C PHE A 322 1.69 -13.33 -21.39
N ILE A 323 0.45 -13.14 -21.85
CA ILE A 323 -0.03 -13.68 -23.14
C ILE A 323 -0.02 -12.63 -24.24
N ARG A 324 -0.49 -11.39 -23.94
CA ARG A 324 -0.50 -10.30 -24.91
C ARG A 324 0.77 -9.48 -24.95
N GLY A 325 1.72 -9.73 -24.06
CA GLY A 325 3.02 -9.08 -24.01
C GLY A 325 3.01 -7.61 -23.60
N LYS A 326 1.91 -7.12 -22.99
CA LYS A 326 1.82 -5.72 -22.52
C LYS A 326 2.72 -5.51 -21.32
N LYS A 327 3.57 -4.51 -21.39
CA LYS A 327 4.56 -4.19 -20.37
C LYS A 327 4.30 -2.86 -19.67
N GLN A 328 3.56 -1.95 -20.31
CA GLN A 328 3.30 -0.59 -19.83
C GLN A 328 1.81 -0.38 -19.58
N PHE A 329 1.50 0.47 -18.60
CA PHE A 329 0.13 0.77 -18.22
C PHE A 329 -0.69 1.38 -19.37
N ASN A 330 -0.10 2.30 -20.16
CA ASN A 330 -0.76 2.95 -21.30
C ASN A 330 -1.13 2.00 -22.44
N GLN A 331 -0.61 0.77 -22.46
CA GLN A 331 -1.00 -0.28 -23.41
C GLN A 331 -2.32 -0.96 -23.01
N LEU A 332 -2.82 -0.75 -21.78
CA LEU A 332 -4.09 -1.29 -21.31
C LEU A 332 -5.25 -0.50 -21.95
N SER A 333 -6.36 -1.19 -22.21
CA SER A 333 -7.55 -0.54 -22.75
C SER A 333 -8.26 0.29 -21.68
N GLU A 334 -8.37 1.60 -21.86
CA GLU A 334 -9.10 2.50 -20.97
C GLU A 334 -10.57 2.12 -20.82
N ALA A 335 -11.20 1.61 -21.89
CA ALA A 335 -12.59 1.15 -21.89
C ALA A 335 -12.85 -0.03 -20.93
N LYS A 336 -11.80 -0.72 -20.48
CA LYS A 336 -11.90 -1.81 -19.50
C LYS A 336 -11.81 -1.33 -18.05
N PHE A 337 -11.46 -0.08 -17.79
CA PHE A 337 -11.55 0.45 -16.44
C PHE A 337 -13.00 0.84 -16.14
N ARG A 338 -13.52 0.36 -15.02
CA ARG A 338 -14.82 0.75 -14.53
C ARG A 338 -14.79 2.25 -14.21
N LYS A 339 -15.74 2.99 -14.76
CA LYS A 339 -15.98 4.40 -14.46
C LYS A 339 -16.74 4.57 -13.16
#